data_029ed51296bb39ba2e6fe8057786da44
#
_entry.id   029ed51296bb39ba2e6fe8057786da44
#
_cell.length_a   1.000
_cell.length_b   1.000
_cell.length_c   1.000
_cell.angle_alpha   90.00
_cell.angle_beta   90.00
_cell.angle_gamma   90.00
#
_symmetry.space_group_name_H-M   'P 1'
#
loop_
_entity.id
_entity.type
_entity.pdbx_description
1 polymer ?
#
loop_
_entity_poly.entity_id
_entity_poly.type
_entity_poly.pdbx_seq_one_letter_code
_entity_poly.pdbx_strand_id
1 'polypeptide(L)' 'MDKDRIAGAAKQAKGSIKETTGKAFGDSKLVADGKNDKVEGKVQNAVGGVKDAVKDAWKK' A
#
# COMPACT_ATOMS: atom_id res chain seq x y z
N MET A 1 9.49 14.36 1.04
CA MET A 1 8.90 13.06 1.24
C MET A 1 7.62 12.92 0.45
N ASP A 2 7.43 11.81 -0.22
CA ASP A 2 6.32 11.65 -1.13
C ASP A 2 5.06 11.17 -0.40
N LYS A 3 3.97 11.91 -0.55
CA LYS A 3 2.68 11.56 0.07
C LYS A 3 2.17 10.20 -0.41
N ASP A 4 2.44 9.84 -1.67
CA ASP A 4 2.03 8.55 -2.22
C ASP A 4 2.71 7.39 -1.50
N ARG A 5 3.97 7.55 -1.14
CA ARG A 5 4.71 6.53 -0.39
C ARG A 5 4.18 6.36 1.02
N ILE A 6 3.89 7.47 1.69
CA ILE A 6 3.33 7.44 3.05
C ILE A 6 1.94 6.79 3.01
N ALA A 7 1.09 7.20 2.07
CA ALA A 7 -0.24 6.64 1.92
C ALA A 7 -0.19 5.15 1.57
N GLY A 8 0.73 4.77 0.68
CA GLY A 8 0.93 3.37 0.30
C GLY A 8 1.34 2.51 1.48
N ALA A 9 2.30 2.98 2.29
CA ALA A 9 2.76 2.26 3.48
C ALA A 9 1.62 2.14 4.51
N ALA A 10 0.85 3.21 4.70
CA ALA A 10 -0.29 3.19 5.63
C ALA A 10 -1.36 2.18 5.17
N LYS A 11 -1.65 2.14 3.86
CA LYS A 11 -2.59 1.17 3.32
C LYS A 11 -2.11 -0.26 3.45
N GLN A 12 -0.83 -0.50 3.24
CA GLN A 12 -0.25 -1.83 3.41
C GLN A 12 -0.37 -2.29 4.87
N ALA A 13 -0.05 -1.41 5.83
CA ALA A 13 -0.18 -1.72 7.24
C ALA A 13 -1.63 -2.01 7.61
N LYS A 14 -2.56 -1.19 7.15
CA LYS A 14 -3.99 -1.37 7.38
C LYS A 14 -4.47 -2.70 6.79
N GLY A 15 -4.04 -3.01 5.56
CA GLY A 15 -4.38 -4.27 4.91
C GLY A 15 -3.85 -5.48 5.66
N SER A 16 -2.63 -5.42 6.17
CA SER A 16 -2.06 -6.51 6.98
C SER A 16 -2.85 -6.74 8.26
N ILE A 17 -3.27 -5.68 8.94
CA ILE A 17 -4.08 -5.78 10.15
C ILE A 17 -5.44 -6.43 9.82
N LYS A 18 -6.08 -5.97 8.75
CA LYS A 18 -7.37 -6.53 8.32
C LYS A 18 -7.25 -8.01 7.96
N GLU A 19 -6.22 -8.36 7.21
CA GLU A 19 -5.99 -9.74 6.80
C GLU A 19 -5.76 -10.63 8.01
N THR A 20 -4.91 -10.23 8.93
CA THR A 20 -4.63 -10.98 10.15
C THR A 20 -5.88 -11.15 11.00
N THR A 21 -6.64 -10.07 11.20
CA THR A 21 -7.88 -10.10 11.95
C THR A 21 -8.90 -11.01 11.27
N GLY A 22 -9.02 -10.92 9.96
CA GLY A 22 -9.93 -11.77 9.21
C GLY A 22 -9.60 -13.25 9.35
N LYS A 23 -8.33 -13.59 9.29
CA LYS A 23 -7.87 -14.98 9.48
C LYS A 23 -8.16 -15.47 10.89
N ALA A 24 -7.95 -14.63 11.90
CA ALA A 24 -8.18 -14.99 13.29
C ALA A 24 -9.66 -15.30 13.57
N PHE A 25 -10.57 -14.55 12.93
CA PHE A 25 -12.01 -14.73 13.11
C PHE A 25 -12.70 -15.56 12.01
N GLY A 26 -11.94 -16.03 11.04
CA GLY A 26 -12.50 -16.78 9.94
C GLY A 26 -13.34 -15.93 8.99
N ASP A 27 -13.09 -14.63 8.93
CA ASP A 27 -13.83 -13.70 8.08
C ASP A 27 -13.11 -13.53 6.74
N SER A 28 -13.54 -14.30 5.75
CA SER A 28 -12.91 -14.29 4.42
C SER A 28 -13.08 -12.95 3.71
N LYS A 29 -14.17 -12.23 3.97
CA LYS A 29 -14.41 -10.92 3.39
C LYS A 29 -13.39 -9.90 3.89
N LEU A 30 -13.11 -9.94 5.19
CA LEU A 30 -12.14 -9.06 5.80
C LEU A 30 -10.72 -9.39 5.31
N VAL A 31 -10.41 -10.67 5.14
CA VAL A 31 -9.13 -11.10 4.56
C VAL A 31 -8.96 -10.53 3.14
N ALA A 32 -10.00 -10.64 2.32
CA ALA A 32 -9.99 -10.13 0.95
C ALA A 32 -9.81 -8.60 0.94
N ASP A 33 -10.52 -7.89 1.81
CA ASP A 33 -10.37 -6.44 1.93
C ASP A 33 -8.95 -6.04 2.34
N GLY A 34 -8.37 -6.78 3.28
CA GLY A 34 -7.00 -6.55 3.71
C GLY A 34 -6.00 -6.75 2.58
N LYS A 35 -6.18 -7.80 1.80
CA LYS A 35 -5.32 -8.07 0.63
C LYS A 35 -5.45 -6.96 -0.41
N ASN A 36 -6.67 -6.49 -0.66
CA ASN A 36 -6.88 -5.37 -1.59
C ASN A 36 -6.19 -4.10 -1.12
N ASP A 37 -6.27 -3.78 0.17
CA ASP A 37 -5.59 -2.62 0.73
C ASP A 37 -4.07 -2.73 0.58
N LYS A 38 -3.53 -3.92 0.77
CA LYS A 38 -2.09 -4.16 0.58
C LYS A 38 -1.68 -3.94 -0.87
N VAL A 39 -2.46 -4.43 -1.81
CA VAL A 39 -2.18 -4.24 -3.24
C VAL A 39 -2.26 -2.76 -3.60
N GLU A 40 -3.28 -2.05 -3.14
CA GLU A 40 -3.40 -0.60 -3.36
C GLU A 40 -2.19 0.14 -2.79
N GLY A 41 -1.77 -0.23 -1.59
CA GLY A 41 -0.60 0.38 -0.97
C GLY A 41 0.66 0.16 -1.76
N LYS A 42 0.86 -1.05 -2.29
CA LYS A 42 2.00 -1.35 -3.15
C LYS A 42 1.99 -0.52 -4.42
N VAL A 43 0.83 -0.41 -5.06
CA VAL A 43 0.69 0.38 -6.29
C VAL A 43 0.99 1.84 -6.02
N GLN A 44 0.44 2.41 -4.95
CA GLN A 44 0.72 3.80 -4.58
C GLN A 44 2.19 4.03 -4.28
N ASN A 45 2.82 3.10 -3.58
CA ASN A 45 4.23 3.19 -3.26
C ASN A 45 5.09 3.14 -4.52
N ALA A 46 4.75 2.26 -5.46
CA ALA A 46 5.44 2.16 -6.74
C ALA A 46 5.30 3.45 -7.56
N VAL A 47 4.10 4.04 -7.59
CA VAL A 47 3.87 5.31 -8.27
C VAL A 47 4.72 6.42 -7.67
N GLY A 48 4.82 6.48 -6.34
CA GLY A 48 5.69 7.43 -5.66
C GLY A 48 7.14 7.26 -6.05
N GLY A 49 7.62 6.03 -6.13
CA GLY A 49 8.98 5.73 -6.56
C GLY A 49 9.24 6.13 -8.01
N VAL A 50 8.27 5.90 -8.90
CA VAL A 50 8.37 6.32 -10.30
C VAL A 50 8.43 7.83 -10.41
N LYS A 51 7.60 8.56 -9.66
CA LYS A 51 7.63 10.03 -9.64
C LYS A 51 8.99 10.54 -9.20
N ASP A 52 9.56 9.97 -8.16
CA ASP A 52 10.88 10.37 -7.68
C ASP A 52 11.96 10.14 -8.75
N ALA A 53 11.94 9.00 -9.40
CA ALA A 53 12.88 8.67 -10.46
C ALA A 53 12.78 9.65 -11.63
N VAL A 54 11.56 10.01 -12.01
CA VAL A 54 11.33 11.01 -13.09
C VAL A 54 11.87 12.36 -12.68
N LYS A 55 11.61 12.80 -11.44
CA LYS A 55 12.13 14.06 -10.93
C LYS A 55 13.65 14.09 -10.96
N ASP A 56 14.28 13.02 -10.52
CA ASP A 56 15.75 12.93 -10.54
C ASP A 56 16.31 13.02 -11.96
N ALA A 57 15.64 12.38 -12.92
CA ALA A 57 16.03 12.44 -14.33
C ALA A 57 15.91 13.86 -14.90
N TRP A 58 14.93 14.63 -14.44
CA TRP A 58 14.71 15.99 -14.90
C TRP A 58 15.64 17.02 -14.26
N LYS A 59 16.24 16.67 -13.15
CA LYS A 59 17.06 17.60 -12.36
C LYS A 59 18.51 17.74 -12.83
N LYS A 60 18.82 17.37 -13.98
CA LYS A 60 20.20 17.47 -14.48
C LYS A 60 20.76 18.88 -14.51
#